data_a243100083f1db5fd83f02fbd9319747
#
_entry.id   a243100083f1db5fd83f02fbd9319747
#
_cell.length_a   1.000
_cell.length_b   1.000
_cell.length_c   1.000
_cell.angle_alpha   90.00
_cell.angle_beta   90.00
_cell.angle_gamma   90.00
#
_symmetry.space_group_name_H-M   'P 1'
#
loop_
_entity.id
_entity.type
_entity.pdbx_description
1 polymer ?
#
loop_
_entity_poly.entity_id
_entity_poly.type
_entity_poly.pdbx_seq_one_letter_code
_entity_poly.pdbx_strand_id
1 'polypeptide(L)'
;PIDSSDMSPRLWAQIVRIIAERYNDYDGFVILHGTDTMSYTASALSFMLENLTKPVILTGSQLPMGQLRTDGKENLITSVELASLKDSHGHAMVPEVCVYFSGRLLRGNRSIKKNADGFNAFDSFNYPHLCDAGINFTFHPHHILNPDFSKPMIPHYAMDPNVVVFSLFPGIQESIIRHVLDAPELRSIVMRSYGSGNAPQQPWLNKLLYQAAHRGVVIVNISQCVAGSVEMSRYDTGYHLKKAGVISGIDSTVEAAVTKLMFLQGQYSDSNIIRNMMCRSIAGEITIE
;
A
#
# COMPACT_ATOMS: atom_id res chain seq x y z
N PRO A 1 4.57 -23.57 -2.81
CA PRO A 1 4.89 -22.44 -1.94
C PRO A 1 5.88 -21.52 -2.63
N ILE A 2 5.68 -20.21 -2.51
CA ILE A 2 6.55 -19.17 -3.08
C ILE A 2 7.10 -18.40 -1.90
N ASP A 3 8.41 -18.12 -1.88
CA ASP A 3 8.98 -17.19 -0.92
C ASP A 3 8.44 -15.79 -1.19
N SER A 4 8.02 -15.07 -0.14
CA SER A 4 7.47 -13.73 -0.32
C SER A 4 8.45 -12.71 -0.88
N SER A 5 9.76 -12.95 -0.74
CA SER A 5 10.80 -12.13 -1.37
C SER A 5 10.79 -12.20 -2.92
N ASP A 6 10.19 -13.26 -3.50
CA ASP A 6 10.04 -13.44 -4.94
C ASP A 6 8.71 -12.90 -5.50
N MET A 7 7.92 -12.22 -4.68
CA MET A 7 6.66 -11.62 -5.13
C MET A 7 6.88 -10.58 -6.24
N SER A 8 5.94 -10.53 -7.17
CA SER A 8 6.04 -9.69 -8.37
C SER A 8 4.64 -9.29 -8.88
N PRO A 9 4.54 -8.24 -9.72
CA PRO A 9 3.29 -7.85 -10.37
C PRO A 9 2.59 -9.00 -11.11
N ARG A 10 3.36 -9.90 -11.73
CA ARG A 10 2.82 -11.11 -12.38
C ARG A 10 2.12 -12.04 -11.39
N LEU A 11 2.69 -12.24 -10.21
CA LEU A 11 2.10 -13.07 -9.17
C LEU A 11 0.86 -12.41 -8.55
N TRP A 12 0.86 -11.10 -8.36
CA TRP A 12 -0.34 -10.38 -7.94
C TRP A 12 -1.47 -10.53 -8.95
N ALA A 13 -1.20 -10.40 -10.25
CA ALA A 13 -2.19 -10.63 -11.30
C ALA A 13 -2.74 -12.07 -11.29
N GLN A 14 -1.93 -13.08 -10.94
CA GLN A 14 -2.40 -14.46 -10.77
C GLN A 14 -3.34 -14.60 -9.56
N ILE A 15 -3.01 -13.97 -8.43
CA ILE A 15 -3.87 -13.96 -7.24
C ILE A 15 -5.22 -13.31 -7.58
N VAL A 16 -5.20 -12.14 -8.22
CA VAL A 16 -6.42 -11.43 -8.66
C VAL A 16 -7.27 -12.32 -9.58
N ARG A 17 -6.64 -13.05 -10.52
CA ARG A 17 -7.36 -13.96 -11.42
C ARG A 17 -8.06 -15.08 -10.65
N ILE A 18 -7.37 -15.72 -9.70
CA ILE A 18 -7.96 -16.78 -8.87
C ILE A 18 -9.15 -16.25 -8.07
N ILE A 19 -9.02 -15.06 -7.47
CA ILE A 19 -10.11 -14.42 -6.71
C ILE A 19 -11.28 -14.11 -7.65
N ALA A 20 -11.04 -13.52 -8.82
CA ALA A 20 -12.08 -13.14 -9.77
C ALA A 20 -12.84 -14.36 -10.32
N GLU A 21 -12.13 -15.43 -10.67
CA GLU A 21 -12.72 -16.68 -11.17
C GLU A 21 -13.60 -17.37 -10.11
N ARG A 22 -13.27 -17.20 -8.83
CA ARG A 22 -13.95 -17.83 -7.70
C ARG A 22 -14.83 -16.88 -6.90
N TYR A 23 -14.98 -15.64 -7.36
CA TYR A 23 -15.62 -14.59 -6.58
C TYR A 23 -17.06 -14.92 -6.17
N ASN A 24 -17.80 -15.58 -7.04
CA ASN A 24 -19.20 -15.96 -6.79
C ASN A 24 -19.36 -17.26 -5.99
N ASP A 25 -18.28 -18.07 -5.89
CA ASP A 25 -18.33 -19.38 -5.24
C ASP A 25 -18.12 -19.29 -3.72
N TYR A 26 -17.52 -18.19 -3.23
CA TYR A 26 -17.11 -18.04 -1.82
C TYR A 26 -17.52 -16.70 -1.22
N ASP A 27 -17.71 -16.67 0.10
CA ASP A 27 -18.08 -15.47 0.86
C ASP A 27 -16.88 -14.56 1.16
N GLY A 28 -15.65 -15.07 1.11
CA GLY A 28 -14.41 -14.34 1.34
C GLY A 28 -13.19 -15.18 0.98
N PHE A 29 -12.03 -14.57 1.08
CA PHE A 29 -10.74 -15.18 0.69
C PHE A 29 -9.70 -14.95 1.79
N VAL A 30 -8.97 -16.01 2.13
CA VAL A 30 -7.81 -15.93 3.03
C VAL A 30 -6.57 -16.35 2.26
N ILE A 31 -5.53 -15.50 2.28
CA ILE A 31 -4.28 -15.74 1.58
C ILE A 31 -3.16 -15.94 2.60
N LEU A 32 -2.62 -17.17 2.65
CA LEU A 32 -1.41 -17.44 3.42
C LEU A 32 -0.20 -16.90 2.66
N HIS A 33 0.50 -15.96 3.27
CA HIS A 33 1.58 -15.21 2.64
C HIS A 33 2.79 -15.10 3.57
N GLY A 34 4.00 -15.15 3.04
CA GLY A 34 5.20 -14.83 3.80
C GLY A 34 5.21 -13.37 4.23
N THR A 35 5.77 -13.07 5.40
CA THR A 35 5.59 -11.77 6.06
C THR A 35 6.35 -10.61 5.40
N ASP A 36 7.43 -10.85 4.66
CA ASP A 36 8.35 -9.79 4.20
C ASP A 36 7.72 -8.82 3.21
N THR A 37 6.89 -9.31 2.29
CA THR A 37 6.23 -8.48 1.27
C THR A 37 4.69 -8.49 1.37
N MET A 38 4.15 -8.97 2.49
CA MET A 38 2.70 -9.07 2.69
C MET A 38 2.01 -7.71 2.54
N SER A 39 2.56 -6.63 3.09
CA SER A 39 1.99 -5.28 2.97
C SER A 39 2.04 -4.75 1.53
N TYR A 40 3.05 -5.12 0.73
CA TYR A 40 3.07 -4.82 -0.72
C TYR A 40 1.96 -5.57 -1.46
N THR A 41 1.82 -6.86 -1.20
CA THR A 41 0.76 -7.67 -1.83
C THR A 41 -0.62 -7.17 -1.42
N ALA A 42 -0.85 -6.88 -0.14
CA ALA A 42 -2.11 -6.34 0.34
C ALA A 42 -2.43 -4.97 -0.29
N SER A 43 -1.43 -4.09 -0.41
CA SER A 43 -1.59 -2.79 -1.07
C SER A 43 -1.91 -2.96 -2.56
N ALA A 44 -1.18 -3.82 -3.28
CA ALA A 44 -1.43 -4.09 -4.70
C ALA A 44 -2.84 -4.62 -4.93
N LEU A 45 -3.28 -5.63 -4.18
CA LEU A 45 -4.61 -6.21 -4.29
C LEU A 45 -5.71 -5.19 -3.97
N SER A 46 -5.47 -4.25 -3.04
CA SER A 46 -6.43 -3.17 -2.73
C SER A 46 -6.74 -2.29 -3.94
N PHE A 47 -5.77 -2.08 -4.84
CA PHE A 47 -5.97 -1.31 -6.07
C PHE A 47 -6.47 -2.18 -7.23
N MET A 48 -6.05 -3.43 -7.29
CA MET A 48 -6.37 -4.35 -8.39
C MET A 48 -7.78 -4.95 -8.30
N LEU A 49 -8.43 -4.90 -7.12
CA LEU A 49 -9.78 -5.41 -6.87
C LEU A 49 -10.73 -4.22 -6.62
N GLU A 50 -11.11 -3.52 -7.68
CA GLU A 50 -12.00 -2.36 -7.60
C GLU A 50 -13.42 -2.76 -7.18
N ASN A 51 -14.02 -1.98 -6.29
CA ASN A 51 -15.35 -2.24 -5.71
C ASN A 51 -15.48 -3.63 -5.08
N LEU A 52 -14.48 -4.02 -4.29
CA LEU A 52 -14.47 -5.29 -3.57
C LEU A 52 -15.59 -5.32 -2.52
N THR A 53 -16.51 -6.29 -2.60
CA THR A 53 -17.66 -6.44 -1.70
C THR A 53 -17.52 -7.63 -0.74
N LYS A 54 -16.40 -8.36 -0.81
CA LYS A 54 -16.07 -9.52 0.02
C LYS A 54 -14.69 -9.33 0.66
N PRO A 55 -14.42 -9.90 1.85
CA PRO A 55 -13.11 -9.78 2.48
C PRO A 55 -12.05 -10.56 1.71
N VAL A 56 -10.87 -9.96 1.57
CA VAL A 56 -9.64 -10.62 1.13
C VAL A 56 -8.60 -10.40 2.23
N ILE A 57 -8.37 -11.40 3.06
CA ILE A 57 -7.52 -11.28 4.25
C ILE A 57 -6.19 -11.98 4.00
N LEU A 58 -5.11 -11.21 4.01
CA LEU A 58 -3.76 -11.76 4.02
C LEU A 58 -3.33 -12.02 5.44
N THR A 59 -2.72 -13.17 5.65
CA THR A 59 -2.14 -13.56 6.94
C THR A 59 -0.96 -14.50 6.73
N GLY A 60 -0.26 -14.80 7.81
CA GLY A 60 0.91 -15.67 7.79
C GLY A 60 1.42 -15.93 9.21
N SER A 61 2.71 -16.23 9.31
CA SER A 61 3.33 -16.47 10.60
C SER A 61 4.79 -16.00 10.63
N GLN A 62 5.24 -15.57 11.81
CA GLN A 62 6.66 -15.31 12.06
C GLN A 62 7.44 -16.60 12.30
N LEU A 63 6.79 -17.60 12.91
CA LEU A 63 7.35 -18.93 13.08
C LEU A 63 6.65 -19.92 12.16
N PRO A 64 7.39 -20.84 11.50
CA PRO A 64 6.80 -21.88 10.67
C PRO A 64 5.70 -22.67 11.38
N MET A 65 4.65 -23.07 10.68
CA MET A 65 3.46 -23.75 11.23
C MET A 65 3.77 -25.05 12.00
N GLY A 66 4.91 -25.70 11.72
CA GLY A 66 5.34 -26.90 12.42
C GLY A 66 6.06 -26.65 13.76
N GLN A 67 6.31 -25.43 14.16
CA GLN A 67 6.97 -25.11 15.42
C GLN A 67 5.97 -25.00 16.58
N LEU A 68 6.41 -25.42 17.80
CA LEU A 68 5.56 -25.47 18.99
C LEU A 68 4.92 -24.14 19.37
N ARG A 69 5.57 -23.02 19.11
CA ARG A 69 5.11 -21.67 19.47
C ARG A 69 4.68 -20.85 18.27
N THR A 70 4.29 -21.50 17.17
CA THR A 70 3.84 -20.80 15.97
C THR A 70 2.63 -19.91 16.26
N ASP A 71 2.68 -18.69 15.76
CA ASP A 71 1.57 -17.74 15.68
C ASP A 71 0.61 -18.04 14.51
N GLY A 72 1.05 -18.86 13.57
CA GLY A 72 0.33 -19.10 12.30
C GLY A 72 -1.00 -19.79 12.46
N LYS A 73 -1.16 -20.68 13.45
CA LYS A 73 -2.42 -21.39 13.68
C LYS A 73 -3.54 -20.44 14.10
N GLU A 74 -3.26 -19.59 15.06
CA GLU A 74 -4.22 -18.60 15.55
C GLU A 74 -4.52 -17.57 14.45
N ASN A 75 -3.48 -17.03 13.79
CA ASN A 75 -3.64 -16.09 12.68
C ASN A 75 -4.51 -16.66 11.55
N LEU A 76 -4.34 -17.92 11.17
CA LEU A 76 -5.15 -18.57 10.13
C LEU A 76 -6.59 -18.74 10.56
N ILE A 77 -6.85 -19.33 11.76
CA ILE A 77 -8.20 -19.63 12.24
C ILE A 77 -9.01 -18.33 12.34
N THR A 78 -8.45 -17.31 12.96
CA THR A 78 -9.12 -16.01 13.13
C THR A 78 -9.34 -15.29 11.79
N SER A 79 -8.40 -15.40 10.85
CA SER A 79 -8.61 -14.85 9.49
C SER A 79 -9.79 -15.52 8.78
N VAL A 80 -9.94 -16.84 8.88
CA VAL A 80 -11.06 -17.57 8.28
C VAL A 80 -12.38 -17.19 8.95
N GLU A 81 -12.40 -17.07 10.27
CA GLU A 81 -13.57 -16.62 11.01
C GLU A 81 -13.99 -15.20 10.60
N LEU A 82 -13.05 -14.23 10.60
CA LEU A 82 -13.30 -12.87 10.16
C LEU A 82 -13.81 -12.79 8.70
N ALA A 83 -13.27 -13.64 7.82
CA ALA A 83 -13.70 -13.69 6.42
C ALA A 83 -15.13 -14.24 6.24
N SER A 84 -15.66 -14.95 7.22
CA SER A 84 -17.01 -15.53 7.19
C SER A 84 -18.11 -14.62 7.75
N LEU A 85 -17.72 -13.57 8.49
CA LEU A 85 -18.68 -12.73 9.23
C LEU A 85 -19.46 -11.81 8.29
N LYS A 86 -20.76 -11.72 8.58
CA LYS A 86 -21.72 -10.88 7.84
C LYS A 86 -22.46 -9.94 8.79
N ASP A 87 -22.86 -8.80 8.26
CA ASP A 87 -23.74 -7.86 8.94
C ASP A 87 -25.22 -8.34 8.92
N SER A 88 -26.11 -7.54 9.50
CA SER A 88 -27.57 -7.83 9.53
C SER A 88 -28.23 -7.84 8.15
N HIS A 89 -27.58 -7.30 7.12
CA HIS A 89 -28.04 -7.28 5.73
C HIS A 89 -27.48 -8.43 4.90
N GLY A 90 -26.61 -9.27 5.49
CA GLY A 90 -25.94 -10.38 4.83
C GLY A 90 -24.70 -9.96 4.03
N HIS A 91 -24.26 -8.71 4.15
CA HIS A 91 -23.01 -8.24 3.55
C HIS A 91 -21.81 -8.62 4.44
N ALA A 92 -20.64 -8.74 3.84
CA ALA A 92 -19.40 -8.95 4.59
C ALA A 92 -19.18 -7.84 5.62
N MET A 93 -18.76 -8.20 6.84
CA MET A 93 -18.42 -7.21 7.88
C MET A 93 -17.27 -6.29 7.46
N VAL A 94 -16.30 -6.80 6.69
CA VAL A 94 -15.14 -6.02 6.23
C VAL A 94 -14.91 -6.31 4.74
N PRO A 95 -15.59 -5.59 3.82
CA PRO A 95 -15.52 -5.82 2.37
C PRO A 95 -14.31 -5.11 1.75
N GLU A 96 -13.11 -5.42 2.22
CA GLU A 96 -11.87 -4.83 1.71
C GLU A 96 -10.68 -5.80 1.83
N VAL A 97 -9.56 -5.44 1.21
CA VAL A 97 -8.30 -6.17 1.38
C VAL A 97 -7.69 -5.81 2.72
N CYS A 98 -7.39 -6.82 3.54
CA CYS A 98 -6.89 -6.65 4.90
C CYS A 98 -5.63 -7.46 5.15
N VAL A 99 -4.87 -7.06 6.16
CA VAL A 99 -3.85 -7.87 6.82
C VAL A 99 -4.35 -8.18 8.24
N TYR A 100 -4.47 -9.47 8.56
CA TYR A 100 -4.70 -9.91 9.93
C TYR A 100 -3.42 -10.45 10.54
N PHE A 101 -3.03 -9.91 11.68
CA PHE A 101 -1.86 -10.38 12.41
C PHE A 101 -1.94 -10.03 13.89
N SER A 102 -1.62 -10.99 14.76
CA SER A 102 -1.48 -10.77 16.21
C SER A 102 -2.67 -10.02 16.83
N GLY A 103 -3.92 -10.48 16.58
CA GLY A 103 -5.13 -9.94 17.17
C GLY A 103 -5.67 -8.65 16.52
N ARG A 104 -5.11 -8.22 15.38
CA ARG A 104 -5.51 -6.97 14.73
C ARG A 104 -5.80 -7.16 13.25
N LEU A 105 -6.94 -6.64 12.81
CA LEU A 105 -7.29 -6.56 11.39
C LEU A 105 -6.98 -5.14 10.89
N LEU A 106 -6.05 -5.05 9.97
CA LEU A 106 -5.56 -3.78 9.41
C LEU A 106 -6.03 -3.64 7.96
N ARG A 107 -6.32 -2.41 7.51
CA ARG A 107 -6.49 -2.15 6.08
C ARG A 107 -5.21 -2.46 5.35
N GLY A 108 -5.29 -3.25 4.27
CA GLY A 108 -4.13 -3.79 3.57
C GLY A 108 -3.15 -2.73 3.08
N ASN A 109 -3.65 -1.67 2.44
CA ASN A 109 -2.84 -0.57 1.91
C ASN A 109 -2.49 0.52 2.95
N ARG A 110 -2.76 0.27 4.24
CA ARG A 110 -2.33 1.09 5.38
C ARG A 110 -1.36 0.35 6.29
N SER A 111 -1.13 -0.93 6.02
CA SER A 111 -0.28 -1.78 6.84
C SER A 111 1.18 -1.69 6.45
N ILE A 112 2.06 -1.83 7.42
CA ILE A 112 3.51 -1.99 7.24
C ILE A 112 4.04 -3.13 8.10
N LYS A 113 5.12 -3.80 7.68
CA LYS A 113 5.88 -4.72 8.53
C LYS A 113 6.83 -3.92 9.40
N LYS A 114 6.48 -3.79 10.68
CA LYS A 114 7.25 -2.98 11.64
C LYS A 114 8.31 -3.75 12.42
N ASN A 115 8.24 -5.08 12.42
CA ASN A 115 9.11 -5.92 13.22
C ASN A 115 9.54 -7.18 12.46
N ALA A 116 10.83 -7.50 12.48
CA ALA A 116 11.38 -8.68 11.85
C ALA A 116 11.27 -9.95 12.72
N ASP A 117 11.30 -9.82 14.06
CA ASP A 117 11.41 -10.94 15.00
C ASP A 117 10.17 -11.15 15.88
N GLY A 118 9.41 -10.09 16.16
CA GLY A 118 8.27 -10.18 17.10
C GLY A 118 6.99 -10.66 16.42
N PHE A 119 6.12 -11.30 17.18
CA PHE A 119 4.81 -11.73 16.68
C PHE A 119 3.90 -10.55 16.29
N ASN A 120 4.07 -9.37 16.89
CA ASN A 120 3.39 -8.14 16.48
C ASN A 120 4.07 -7.51 15.25
N ALA A 121 4.19 -8.29 14.17
CA ALA A 121 5.00 -7.95 13.01
C ALA A 121 4.43 -6.80 12.17
N PHE A 122 3.13 -6.57 12.17
CA PHE A 122 2.44 -5.57 11.36
C PHE A 122 1.77 -4.50 12.20
N ASP A 123 1.67 -3.29 11.64
CA ASP A 123 0.87 -2.19 12.21
C ASP A 123 0.40 -1.23 11.12
N SER A 124 -0.52 -0.32 11.52
CA SER A 124 -1.03 0.78 10.71
C SER A 124 -0.91 2.07 11.53
N PHE A 125 0.11 2.89 11.25
CA PHE A 125 0.44 4.04 12.07
C PHE A 125 -0.41 5.28 11.78
N ASN A 126 -0.91 5.38 10.56
CA ASN A 126 -1.70 6.54 10.10
C ASN A 126 -3.18 6.23 9.92
N TYR A 127 -3.61 5.00 10.24
CA TYR A 127 -5.00 4.61 10.13
C TYR A 127 -5.39 3.63 11.25
N PRO A 128 -6.58 3.77 11.86
CA PRO A 128 -7.02 2.87 12.92
C PRO A 128 -7.20 1.43 12.45
N HIS A 129 -7.17 0.48 13.38
CA HIS A 129 -7.53 -0.90 13.11
C HIS A 129 -8.99 -1.00 12.65
N LEU A 130 -9.30 -1.97 11.81
CA LEU A 130 -10.67 -2.26 11.37
C LEU A 130 -11.41 -3.15 12.37
N CYS A 131 -10.65 -4.04 13.04
CA CYS A 131 -11.15 -4.91 14.07
C CYS A 131 -10.01 -5.30 15.03
N ASP A 132 -10.34 -5.40 16.32
CA ASP A 132 -9.50 -6.01 17.34
C ASP A 132 -10.11 -7.37 17.70
N ALA A 133 -9.30 -8.44 17.57
CA ALA A 133 -9.67 -9.81 17.86
C ALA A 133 -9.17 -10.20 19.27
N GLY A 134 -10.07 -10.21 20.23
CA GLY A 134 -9.87 -10.74 21.57
C GLY A 134 -10.69 -12.00 21.78
N ILE A 135 -11.32 -12.15 22.94
CA ILE A 135 -12.35 -13.19 23.17
C ILE A 135 -13.54 -12.97 22.21
N ASN A 136 -13.86 -11.69 21.97
CA ASN A 136 -14.86 -11.27 21.00
C ASN A 136 -14.21 -10.34 19.98
N PHE A 137 -14.79 -10.23 18.79
CA PHE A 137 -14.39 -9.26 17.79
C PHE A 137 -14.97 -7.88 18.11
N THR A 138 -14.11 -6.87 18.13
CA THR A 138 -14.52 -5.47 18.26
C THR A 138 -14.26 -4.77 16.92
N PHE A 139 -15.31 -4.61 16.12
CA PHE A 139 -15.26 -3.91 14.84
C PHE A 139 -15.33 -2.39 15.03
N HIS A 140 -14.67 -1.66 14.13
CA HIS A 140 -14.70 -0.19 14.06
C HIS A 140 -15.37 0.27 12.76
N PRO A 141 -16.71 0.24 12.65
CA PRO A 141 -17.44 0.39 11.39
C PRO A 141 -17.14 1.69 10.63
N HIS A 142 -16.84 2.78 11.36
CA HIS A 142 -16.51 4.09 10.75
C HIS A 142 -15.18 4.08 9.99
N HIS A 143 -14.36 3.06 10.20
CA HIS A 143 -13.07 2.90 9.53
C HIS A 143 -13.11 1.88 8.40
N ILE A 144 -14.22 1.15 8.23
CA ILE A 144 -14.37 0.13 7.19
C ILE A 144 -14.87 0.80 5.90
N LEU A 145 -14.33 0.38 4.75
CA LEU A 145 -14.81 0.83 3.44
C LEU A 145 -16.24 0.36 3.21
N ASN A 146 -17.03 1.23 2.58
CA ASN A 146 -18.40 0.91 2.20
C ASN A 146 -18.49 0.87 0.66
N PRO A 147 -18.30 -0.29 0.02
CA PRO A 147 -18.39 -0.42 -1.42
C PRO A 147 -19.84 -0.27 -1.91
N ASP A 148 -19.99 -0.09 -3.20
CA ASP A 148 -21.31 -0.13 -3.85
C ASP A 148 -21.73 -1.58 -4.09
N PHE A 149 -22.52 -2.15 -3.18
CA PHE A 149 -23.01 -3.53 -3.27
C PHE A 149 -23.94 -3.79 -4.49
N SER A 150 -24.40 -2.74 -5.17
CA SER A 150 -25.20 -2.88 -6.39
C SER A 150 -24.35 -3.08 -7.64
N LYS A 151 -23.04 -2.87 -7.56
CA LYS A 151 -22.09 -3.01 -8.65
C LYS A 151 -21.18 -4.22 -8.49
N PRO A 152 -20.76 -4.85 -9.60
CA PRO A 152 -19.81 -5.94 -9.54
C PRO A 152 -18.41 -5.45 -9.12
N MET A 153 -17.62 -6.35 -8.56
CA MET A 153 -16.18 -6.18 -8.41
C MET A 153 -15.53 -6.20 -9.80
N ILE A 154 -14.58 -5.28 -10.03
CA ILE A 154 -13.84 -5.18 -11.30
C ILE A 154 -12.37 -5.55 -11.03
N PRO A 155 -11.88 -6.67 -11.61
CA PRO A 155 -10.49 -7.07 -11.47
C PRO A 155 -9.61 -6.35 -12.49
N HIS A 156 -8.48 -5.79 -12.02
CA HIS A 156 -7.43 -5.21 -12.86
C HIS A 156 -6.18 -6.07 -12.80
N TYR A 157 -5.53 -6.28 -13.94
CA TYR A 157 -4.38 -7.20 -14.04
C TYR A 157 -3.07 -6.50 -14.42
N ALA A 158 -3.17 -5.28 -14.99
CA ALA A 158 -2.00 -4.55 -15.49
C ALA A 158 -1.34 -3.75 -14.37
N MET A 159 -0.04 -3.96 -14.22
CA MET A 159 0.85 -3.22 -13.31
C MET A 159 2.14 -2.92 -14.06
N ASP A 160 2.65 -1.70 -13.95
CA ASP A 160 3.93 -1.31 -14.55
C ASP A 160 4.98 -1.09 -13.44
N PRO A 161 6.03 -1.91 -13.35
CA PRO A 161 7.01 -1.88 -12.27
C PRO A 161 8.08 -0.79 -12.39
N ASN A 162 8.02 0.10 -13.39
CA ASN A 162 9.02 1.15 -13.62
C ASN A 162 8.94 2.28 -12.57
N VAL A 163 9.11 1.90 -11.32
CA VAL A 163 9.08 2.75 -10.11
C VAL A 163 10.37 2.57 -9.33
N VAL A 164 10.95 3.67 -8.86
CA VAL A 164 12.10 3.65 -7.95
C VAL A 164 11.74 4.29 -6.62
N VAL A 165 12.24 3.71 -5.54
CA VAL A 165 12.18 4.30 -4.19
C VAL A 165 13.58 4.75 -3.79
N PHE A 166 13.73 6.01 -3.37
CA PHE A 166 14.95 6.44 -2.70
C PHE A 166 14.67 7.30 -1.47
N SER A 167 15.55 7.17 -0.47
CA SER A 167 15.49 7.98 0.74
C SER A 167 16.55 9.07 0.70
N LEU A 168 16.14 10.29 1.03
CA LEU A 168 17.10 11.38 1.27
C LEU A 168 17.87 11.13 2.56
N PHE A 169 19.15 11.45 2.57
CA PHE A 169 20.00 11.42 3.77
C PHE A 169 21.07 12.52 3.69
N PRO A 170 21.60 12.99 4.83
CA PRO A 170 22.68 13.97 4.84
C PRO A 170 23.92 13.46 4.11
N GLY A 171 24.37 14.20 3.08
CA GLY A 171 25.52 13.80 2.26
C GLY A 171 25.15 13.02 0.98
N ILE A 172 23.87 12.88 0.64
CA ILE A 172 23.45 12.31 -0.65
C ILE A 172 24.07 13.07 -1.82
N GLN A 173 24.63 12.35 -2.80
CA GLN A 173 25.40 12.94 -3.88
C GLN A 173 24.54 13.17 -5.14
N GLU A 174 24.78 14.31 -5.80
CA GLU A 174 24.13 14.68 -7.07
C GLU A 174 24.28 13.59 -8.13
N SER A 175 25.51 13.06 -8.30
CA SER A 175 25.82 12.06 -9.32
C SER A 175 24.97 10.80 -9.21
N ILE A 176 24.70 10.34 -7.98
CA ILE A 176 23.88 9.15 -7.71
C ILE A 176 22.42 9.42 -8.10
N ILE A 177 21.87 10.54 -7.61
CA ILE A 177 20.47 10.90 -7.91
C ILE A 177 20.29 11.13 -9.40
N ARG A 178 21.24 11.77 -10.07
CA ARG A 178 21.22 11.96 -11.52
C ARG A 178 21.14 10.62 -12.26
N HIS A 179 21.96 9.64 -11.90
CA HIS A 179 21.94 8.31 -12.52
C HIS A 179 20.57 7.62 -12.37
N VAL A 180 19.97 7.71 -11.18
CA VAL A 180 18.64 7.17 -10.92
C VAL A 180 17.58 7.86 -11.79
N LEU A 181 17.61 9.21 -11.83
CA LEU A 181 16.63 10.00 -12.56
C LEU A 181 16.78 9.89 -14.09
N ASP A 182 17.97 9.62 -14.59
CA ASP A 182 18.27 9.48 -16.03
C ASP A 182 18.02 8.04 -16.54
N ALA A 183 17.55 7.12 -15.71
CA ALA A 183 17.21 5.77 -16.16
C ALA A 183 16.11 5.82 -17.26
N PRO A 184 16.34 5.20 -18.45
CA PRO A 184 15.48 5.40 -19.62
C PRO A 184 14.03 4.98 -19.42
N GLU A 185 13.81 3.91 -18.63
CA GLU A 185 12.49 3.33 -18.43
C GLU A 185 11.79 3.83 -17.17
N LEU A 186 12.41 4.77 -16.46
CA LEU A 186 11.86 5.31 -15.22
C LEU A 186 10.58 6.11 -15.50
N ARG A 187 9.47 5.67 -14.92
CA ARG A 187 8.17 6.33 -15.03
C ARG A 187 7.76 7.08 -13.77
N SER A 188 8.16 6.57 -12.61
CA SER A 188 7.83 7.25 -11.35
C SER A 188 8.83 6.99 -10.23
N ILE A 189 8.74 7.84 -9.21
CA ILE A 189 9.62 7.84 -8.05
C ILE A 189 8.79 8.03 -6.79
N VAL A 190 9.10 7.23 -5.79
CA VAL A 190 8.72 7.47 -4.40
C VAL A 190 9.96 8.01 -3.69
N MET A 191 9.97 9.31 -3.44
CA MET A 191 11.03 10.00 -2.71
C MET A 191 10.66 10.06 -1.22
N ARG A 192 11.48 9.47 -0.37
CA ARG A 192 11.30 9.51 1.07
C ARG A 192 12.09 10.69 1.65
N SER A 193 11.40 11.69 2.14
CA SER A 193 11.98 12.93 2.68
C SER A 193 11.89 13.02 4.20
N TYR A 194 12.46 14.05 4.78
CA TYR A 194 12.53 14.23 6.23
C TYR A 194 11.22 14.75 6.81
N GLY A 195 10.84 14.25 7.99
CA GLY A 195 9.70 14.77 8.76
C GLY A 195 8.44 14.93 7.93
N SER A 196 7.88 16.11 7.91
CA SER A 196 6.63 16.44 7.17
C SER A 196 6.85 16.77 5.68
N GLY A 197 7.90 16.28 5.06
CA GLY A 197 8.15 16.46 3.62
C GLY A 197 9.35 17.36 3.28
N ASN A 198 10.25 17.60 4.23
CA ASN A 198 11.42 18.45 4.03
C ASN A 198 12.53 17.75 3.24
N ALA A 199 13.25 18.52 2.41
CA ALA A 199 14.39 18.07 1.64
C ALA A 199 15.57 19.04 1.77
N PRO A 200 16.82 18.62 1.45
CA PRO A 200 17.94 19.52 1.40
C PRO A 200 17.71 20.67 0.40
N GLN A 201 18.02 21.91 0.80
CA GLN A 201 17.93 23.08 -0.07
C GLN A 201 19.12 23.16 -1.03
N GLN A 202 19.32 22.11 -1.82
CA GLN A 202 20.41 22.02 -2.79
C GLN A 202 19.85 22.38 -4.20
N PRO A 203 20.38 23.42 -4.86
CA PRO A 203 19.89 23.84 -6.18
C PRO A 203 19.91 22.71 -7.21
N TRP A 204 20.92 21.82 -7.16
CA TRP A 204 21.03 20.68 -8.05
C TRP A 204 19.87 19.69 -7.89
N LEU A 205 19.41 19.44 -6.64
CA LEU A 205 18.32 18.50 -6.38
C LEU A 205 17.02 18.98 -7.03
N ASN A 206 16.65 20.24 -6.76
CA ASN A 206 15.45 20.84 -7.35
C ASN A 206 15.51 20.84 -8.89
N LYS A 207 16.70 21.14 -9.46
CA LYS A 207 16.91 21.12 -10.92
C LYS A 207 16.70 19.72 -11.50
N LEU A 208 17.26 18.69 -10.89
CA LEU A 208 17.13 17.31 -11.35
C LEU A 208 15.68 16.82 -11.26
N LEU A 209 14.99 17.08 -10.13
CA LEU A 209 13.58 16.71 -9.94
C LEU A 209 12.69 17.43 -10.98
N TYR A 210 12.92 18.72 -11.21
CA TYR A 210 12.22 19.50 -12.25
C TYR A 210 12.41 18.88 -13.64
N GLN A 211 13.65 18.56 -14.01
CA GLN A 211 13.96 17.95 -15.30
C GLN A 211 13.29 16.58 -15.47
N ALA A 212 13.31 15.75 -14.44
CA ALA A 212 12.62 14.45 -14.45
C ALA A 212 11.10 14.62 -14.59
N ALA A 213 10.50 15.52 -13.81
CA ALA A 213 9.07 15.81 -13.88
C ALA A 213 8.63 16.34 -15.27
N HIS A 214 9.49 17.16 -15.93
CA HIS A 214 9.24 17.67 -17.29
C HIS A 214 9.35 16.59 -18.37
N ARG A 215 10.11 15.51 -18.11
CA ARG A 215 10.13 14.33 -18.99
C ARG A 215 8.94 13.40 -18.76
N GLY A 216 8.04 13.75 -17.86
CA GLY A 216 6.85 12.96 -17.54
C GLY A 216 7.01 12.00 -16.36
N VAL A 217 8.15 11.99 -15.66
CA VAL A 217 8.33 11.18 -14.46
C VAL A 217 7.43 11.70 -13.33
N VAL A 218 6.63 10.83 -12.74
CA VAL A 218 5.78 11.18 -11.58
C VAL A 218 6.58 11.02 -10.30
N ILE A 219 6.74 12.10 -9.54
CA ILE A 219 7.55 12.11 -8.31
C ILE A 219 6.63 12.34 -7.12
N VAL A 220 6.52 11.32 -6.26
CA VAL A 220 5.70 11.35 -5.04
C VAL A 220 6.61 11.48 -3.83
N ASN A 221 6.36 12.49 -3.00
CA ASN A 221 7.07 12.71 -1.74
C ASN A 221 6.31 12.10 -0.57
N ILE A 222 6.92 11.16 0.13
CA ILE A 222 6.41 10.57 1.37
C ILE A 222 7.39 10.80 2.53
N SER A 223 6.89 10.69 3.76
CA SER A 223 7.75 10.82 4.94
C SER A 223 8.64 9.59 5.14
N GLN A 224 9.83 9.80 5.72
CA GLN A 224 10.64 8.72 6.31
C GLN A 224 10.11 8.28 7.68
N CYS A 225 9.30 9.12 8.32
CA CYS A 225 8.65 8.78 9.58
C CYS A 225 7.55 7.74 9.35
N VAL A 226 7.38 6.84 10.30
CA VAL A 226 6.35 5.80 10.24
C VAL A 226 4.93 6.34 10.44
N ALA A 227 4.80 7.51 11.08
CA ALA A 227 3.54 8.20 11.33
C ALA A 227 3.63 9.67 10.93
N GLY A 228 2.48 10.24 10.58
CA GLY A 228 2.34 11.63 10.13
C GLY A 228 2.17 11.76 8.62
N SER A 229 2.00 12.98 8.15
CA SER A 229 1.72 13.32 6.76
C SER A 229 2.76 14.27 6.15
N VAL A 230 2.84 14.27 4.83
CA VAL A 230 3.65 15.22 4.04
C VAL A 230 2.82 16.45 3.72
N GLU A 231 3.16 17.58 4.35
CA GLU A 231 2.54 18.89 4.15
C GLU A 231 3.49 19.83 3.39
N MET A 232 3.51 19.72 2.07
CA MET A 232 4.45 20.48 1.22
C MET A 232 4.18 22.01 1.19
N SER A 233 3.10 22.48 1.77
CA SER A 233 2.79 23.92 1.88
C SER A 233 3.27 24.57 3.19
N ARG A 234 3.72 23.76 4.17
CA ARG A 234 4.03 24.21 5.53
C ARG A 234 5.39 24.90 5.67
N TYR A 235 6.35 24.55 4.81
CA TYR A 235 7.73 25.05 4.87
C TYR A 235 8.25 25.44 3.48
N ASP A 236 9.19 26.39 3.41
CA ASP A 236 9.82 26.84 2.14
C ASP A 236 10.42 25.71 1.33
N THR A 237 10.98 24.69 2.01
CA THR A 237 11.55 23.50 1.35
C THR A 237 10.48 22.73 0.56
N GLY A 238 9.28 22.58 1.10
CA GLY A 238 8.16 21.95 0.42
C GLY A 238 7.68 22.72 -0.80
N TYR A 239 7.71 24.07 -0.74
CA TYR A 239 7.36 24.93 -1.86
C TYR A 239 8.31 24.73 -3.07
N HIS A 240 9.62 24.60 -2.82
CA HIS A 240 10.59 24.32 -3.89
C HIS A 240 10.37 22.96 -4.54
N LEU A 241 10.06 21.93 -3.76
CA LEU A 241 9.70 20.60 -4.29
C LEU A 241 8.43 20.66 -5.14
N LYS A 242 7.40 21.38 -4.69
CA LYS A 242 6.16 21.56 -5.45
C LYS A 242 6.42 22.28 -6.78
N LYS A 243 7.25 23.32 -6.79
CA LYS A 243 7.69 23.99 -8.04
C LYS A 243 8.47 23.05 -8.96
N ALA A 244 9.24 22.12 -8.42
CA ALA A 244 9.93 21.10 -9.21
C ALA A 244 9.01 20.01 -9.76
N GLY A 245 7.69 20.08 -9.49
CA GLY A 245 6.71 19.13 -9.98
C GLY A 245 6.54 17.89 -9.11
N VAL A 246 7.06 17.90 -7.89
CA VAL A 246 6.85 16.84 -6.90
C VAL A 246 5.46 16.96 -6.29
N ILE A 247 4.77 15.84 -6.11
CA ILE A 247 3.45 15.78 -5.45
C ILE A 247 3.56 15.15 -4.06
N SER A 248 2.64 15.51 -3.16
CA SER A 248 2.55 14.90 -1.83
C SER A 248 1.94 13.51 -1.91
N GLY A 249 2.53 12.54 -1.22
CA GLY A 249 1.94 11.25 -0.92
C GLY A 249 1.09 11.24 0.34
N ILE A 250 0.91 12.42 0.96
CA ILE A 250 0.09 12.63 2.18
C ILE A 250 0.62 11.73 3.32
N ASP A 251 -0.17 10.80 3.78
CA ASP A 251 0.14 9.86 4.86
C ASP A 251 0.29 8.40 4.36
N SER A 252 0.53 8.24 3.05
CA SER A 252 0.71 6.94 2.42
C SER A 252 1.90 6.18 2.97
N THR A 253 1.78 4.87 3.08
CA THR A 253 2.94 3.99 3.31
C THR A 253 3.80 3.88 2.03
N VAL A 254 5.04 3.43 2.16
CA VAL A 254 5.91 3.14 0.99
C VAL A 254 5.26 2.11 0.09
N GLU A 255 4.74 1.04 0.69
CA GLU A 255 4.11 -0.07 0.01
C GLU A 255 2.91 0.38 -0.81
N ALA A 256 2.04 1.19 -0.21
CA ALA A 256 0.88 1.74 -0.89
C ALA A 256 1.27 2.72 -2.01
N ALA A 257 2.23 3.62 -1.77
CA ALA A 257 2.67 4.58 -2.77
C ALA A 257 3.28 3.89 -4.01
N VAL A 258 4.16 2.89 -3.78
CA VAL A 258 4.79 2.10 -4.86
C VAL A 258 3.75 1.34 -5.66
N THR A 259 2.90 0.57 -4.98
CA THR A 259 1.92 -0.29 -5.67
C THR A 259 0.81 0.52 -6.35
N LYS A 260 0.41 1.66 -5.80
CA LYS A 260 -0.52 2.61 -6.45
C LYS A 260 0.08 3.18 -7.73
N LEU A 261 1.37 3.60 -7.72
CA LEU A 261 2.06 4.05 -8.92
C LEU A 261 2.13 2.95 -9.98
N MET A 262 2.55 1.73 -9.60
CA MET A 262 2.57 0.58 -10.51
C MET A 262 1.18 0.31 -11.11
N PHE A 263 0.13 0.35 -10.30
CA PHE A 263 -1.25 0.18 -10.73
C PHE A 263 -1.65 1.27 -11.73
N LEU A 264 -1.51 2.54 -11.37
CA LEU A 264 -1.92 3.66 -12.21
C LEU A 264 -1.15 3.70 -13.53
N GLN A 265 0.14 3.38 -13.53
CA GLN A 265 0.96 3.27 -14.73
C GLN A 265 0.55 2.11 -15.64
N GLY A 266 0.00 1.05 -15.07
CA GLY A 266 -0.59 -0.06 -15.82
C GLY A 266 -1.92 0.30 -16.48
N GLN A 267 -2.65 1.32 -15.96
CA GLN A 267 -3.94 1.76 -16.50
C GLN A 267 -3.81 2.99 -17.42
N TYR A 268 -2.84 3.89 -17.15
CA TYR A 268 -2.74 5.19 -17.82
C TYR A 268 -1.33 5.43 -18.36
N SER A 269 -1.25 6.00 -19.59
CA SER A 269 -0.01 6.49 -20.16
C SER A 269 0.28 7.96 -19.84
N ASP A 270 -0.77 8.77 -19.58
CA ASP A 270 -0.63 10.19 -19.27
C ASP A 270 -0.21 10.42 -17.82
N SER A 271 0.99 10.99 -17.64
CA SER A 271 1.54 11.31 -16.32
C SER A 271 0.70 12.32 -15.52
N ASN A 272 -0.08 13.19 -16.16
CA ASN A 272 -0.94 14.14 -15.47
C ASN A 272 -2.15 13.44 -14.84
N ILE A 273 -2.71 12.43 -15.51
CA ILE A 273 -3.76 11.60 -14.93
C ILE A 273 -3.21 10.87 -13.71
N ILE A 274 -2.03 10.25 -13.83
CA ILE A 274 -1.39 9.54 -12.71
C ILE A 274 -1.15 10.49 -11.53
N ARG A 275 -0.59 11.70 -11.76
CA ARG A 275 -0.40 12.72 -10.73
C ARG A 275 -1.69 13.06 -9.99
N ASN A 276 -2.77 13.31 -10.73
CA ASN A 276 -4.07 13.65 -10.17
C ASN A 276 -4.64 12.49 -9.35
N MET A 277 -4.52 11.26 -9.83
CA MET A 277 -5.00 10.06 -9.15
C MET A 277 -4.18 9.72 -7.89
N MET A 278 -2.87 10.01 -7.89
CA MET A 278 -2.03 9.84 -6.69
C MET A 278 -2.49 10.73 -5.52
N CYS A 279 -3.03 11.90 -5.80
CA CYS A 279 -3.54 12.83 -4.79
C CYS A 279 -4.98 12.52 -4.32
N ARG A 280 -5.62 11.48 -4.84
CA ARG A 280 -6.96 11.02 -4.45
C ARG A 280 -6.89 9.68 -3.76
N SER A 281 -7.75 9.46 -2.78
CA SER A 281 -7.95 8.12 -2.22
C SER A 281 -8.79 7.30 -3.19
N ILE A 282 -8.28 6.16 -3.66
CA ILE A 282 -8.99 5.24 -4.55
C ILE A 282 -9.37 3.91 -3.88
N ALA A 283 -8.67 3.56 -2.80
CA ALA A 283 -8.91 2.36 -2.03
C ALA A 283 -8.67 2.57 -0.51
N GLY A 284 -8.80 3.82 -0.03
CA GLY A 284 -8.60 4.16 1.38
C GLY A 284 -7.13 4.26 1.83
N GLU A 285 -6.19 4.34 0.88
CA GLU A 285 -4.73 4.32 1.11
C GLU A 285 -4.15 5.62 1.64
N ILE A 286 -4.88 6.73 1.52
CA ILE A 286 -4.52 8.06 2.07
C ILE A 286 -5.71 8.69 2.75
N THR A 287 -5.45 9.54 3.73
CA THR A 287 -6.48 10.36 4.39
C THR A 287 -6.72 11.62 3.57
N ILE A 288 -7.98 11.87 3.23
CA ILE A 288 -8.43 13.11 2.56
C ILE A 288 -9.21 13.91 3.60
N GLU A 289 -8.78 15.16 3.81
CA GLU A 289 -9.47 16.13 4.69
C GLU A 289 -10.75 16.67 4.04
#